data_d272b3515a46b3960de9b846630c68e6
#
_entry.id   d272b3515a46b3960de9b846630c68e6
#
_cell.length_a   1.000
_cell.length_b   1.000
_cell.length_c   1.000
_cell.angle_alpha   90.00
_cell.angle_beta   90.00
_cell.angle_gamma   90.00
#
_symmetry.space_group_name_H-M   'P 1'
#
loop_
_entity.id
_entity.type
_entity.pdbx_description
1 polymer ?
#
loop_
_entity_poly.entity_id
_entity_poly.type
_entity_poly.pdbx_seq_one_letter_code
_entity_poly.pdbx_strand_id
1 'polypeptide(L)'
;MCIRDRCFYDSEDLKDWNYMSSFGEGYGVQPCQFECPDMVELPVDGDTEHKKWALIVNVNPGCYFGGSATQYFIGDFDGTRFICDSKPDVTKWLDWGKDHYATVSFSNMGRRVIVVPWMSNWQYCNNVPTKPFRGVNALPRELGLYTQSGDIYLSAAPVTEVKNLRKETKEIPAFTVANDYHIESLLPDNEGAYELSLDIMAEKAEIIGFSLFNDKGEKVDIYFNLPERKLVMDRTKSGIVDFGKNSVTHEIEVHDRRKTTSINYIDDFALATWAPVRKENKYRLDIFVDKCSVEIFLNEGKIAMSNLVFPTEPYNRMCFYSKGGTFAVDSFSVHRFCLLYTSPS
;
A
#
# COMPACT_ATOMS: atom_id res chain seq x y z
N MET A 1 9.76 -27.74 0.35
CA MET A 1 11.07 -27.12 0.62
C MET A 1 10.79 -25.66 0.96
N CYS A 2 10.83 -25.29 2.26
CA CYS A 2 10.57 -23.90 2.66
C CYS A 2 11.84 -23.10 2.42
N ILE A 3 11.83 -22.22 1.45
CA ILE A 3 12.91 -21.25 1.23
C ILE A 3 12.67 -20.10 2.22
N ARG A 4 13.40 -20.12 3.35
CA ARG A 4 13.23 -19.17 4.47
C ARG A 4 14.28 -18.07 4.50
N ASP A 5 15.24 -18.10 3.56
CA ASP A 5 16.37 -17.19 3.47
C ASP A 5 16.64 -16.80 2.02
N ARG A 6 17.45 -15.76 1.83
CA ARG A 6 17.98 -15.33 0.54
C ARG A 6 19.44 -15.65 0.48
N CYS A 7 19.83 -16.42 -0.53
CA CYS A 7 21.23 -16.72 -0.80
C CYS A 7 21.77 -15.72 -1.81
N PHE A 8 22.96 -15.22 -1.52
CA PHE A 8 23.73 -14.39 -2.43
C PHE A 8 24.78 -15.26 -3.10
N TYR A 9 24.90 -15.12 -4.39
CA TYR A 9 25.87 -15.79 -5.23
C TYR A 9 26.54 -14.75 -6.11
N ASP A 10 27.80 -14.97 -6.46
CA ASP A 10 28.49 -14.24 -7.52
C ASP A 10 28.82 -15.15 -8.70
N SER A 11 29.05 -14.56 -9.85
CA SER A 11 29.47 -15.24 -11.07
C SER A 11 30.17 -14.27 -12.01
N GLU A 12 31.28 -14.68 -12.62
CA GLU A 12 31.99 -13.90 -13.65
C GLU A 12 31.36 -14.11 -15.04
N ASP A 13 30.70 -15.23 -15.28
CA ASP A 13 30.24 -15.67 -16.61
C ASP A 13 28.74 -16.04 -16.68
N LEU A 14 28.00 -15.94 -15.56
CA LEU A 14 26.61 -16.35 -15.38
C LEU A 14 26.37 -17.86 -15.56
N LYS A 15 27.41 -18.68 -15.52
CA LYS A 15 27.36 -20.15 -15.60
C LYS A 15 27.83 -20.82 -14.34
N ASP A 16 28.99 -20.40 -13.86
CA ASP A 16 29.58 -20.89 -12.62
C ASP A 16 29.27 -19.91 -11.50
N TRP A 17 28.61 -20.40 -10.45
CA TRP A 17 28.11 -19.57 -9.36
C TRP A 17 28.74 -19.96 -8.03
N ASN A 18 29.32 -18.98 -7.33
CA ASN A 18 29.91 -19.17 -6.02
C ASN A 18 28.95 -18.67 -4.95
N TYR A 19 28.67 -19.51 -3.96
CA TYR A 19 27.90 -19.09 -2.80
C TYR A 19 28.70 -18.11 -1.93
N MET A 20 28.07 -16.97 -1.60
CA MET A 20 28.69 -15.94 -0.80
C MET A 20 28.12 -15.88 0.62
N SER A 21 26.80 -15.73 0.74
CA SER A 21 26.14 -15.59 2.04
C SER A 21 24.65 -15.84 1.93
N SER A 22 23.97 -15.83 3.07
CA SER A 22 22.50 -15.83 3.14
C SER A 22 21.99 -14.77 4.13
N PHE A 23 20.75 -14.31 3.89
CA PHE A 23 20.03 -13.41 4.77
C PHE A 23 18.56 -13.83 4.88
N GLY A 24 17.95 -13.64 6.04
CA GLY A 24 16.50 -13.77 6.24
C GLY A 24 16.09 -14.71 7.35
N GLU A 25 16.97 -15.64 7.77
CA GLU A 25 16.65 -16.52 8.88
C GLU A 25 16.41 -15.71 10.17
N GLY A 26 15.19 -15.83 10.73
CA GLY A 26 14.76 -15.12 11.92
C GLY A 26 14.46 -13.64 11.74
N TYR A 27 14.53 -13.11 10.51
CA TYR A 27 14.20 -11.71 10.21
C TYR A 27 12.81 -11.57 9.61
N GLY A 28 12.09 -10.51 10.04
CA GLY A 28 10.77 -10.17 9.54
C GLY A 28 9.71 -11.23 9.85
N VAL A 29 8.75 -11.41 8.94
CA VAL A 29 7.67 -12.39 9.11
C VAL A 29 8.19 -13.80 8.88
N GLN A 30 7.93 -14.69 9.83
CA GLN A 30 8.31 -16.10 9.83
C GLN A 30 7.19 -16.97 10.44
N PRO A 31 6.96 -18.23 10.00
CA PRO A 31 7.50 -18.83 8.80
C PRO A 31 6.68 -18.42 7.57
N CYS A 32 7.35 -17.97 6.53
CA CYS A 32 6.71 -17.69 5.25
C CYS A 32 7.65 -18.00 4.10
N GLN A 33 7.09 -18.09 2.91
CA GLN A 33 7.90 -18.19 1.70
C GLN A 33 8.36 -16.79 1.31
N PHE A 34 9.66 -16.59 1.14
CA PHE A 34 10.24 -15.37 0.60
C PHE A 34 10.33 -15.49 -0.92
N GLU A 35 9.77 -14.52 -1.65
CA GLU A 35 9.68 -14.55 -3.12
C GLU A 35 10.11 -13.23 -3.73
N CYS A 36 10.46 -13.27 -5.02
CA CYS A 36 10.81 -12.09 -5.83
C CYS A 36 11.70 -11.08 -5.10
N PRO A 37 12.90 -11.48 -4.60
CA PRO A 37 13.79 -10.56 -3.93
C PRO A 37 14.29 -9.50 -4.91
N ASP A 38 14.33 -8.26 -4.46
CA ASP A 38 14.93 -7.14 -5.18
C ASP A 38 15.78 -6.31 -4.23
N MET A 39 16.95 -5.86 -4.66
CA MET A 39 17.87 -5.13 -3.79
C MET A 39 18.37 -3.88 -4.50
N VAL A 40 18.09 -2.73 -3.94
CA VAL A 40 18.36 -1.42 -4.53
C VAL A 40 19.09 -0.50 -3.58
N GLU A 41 20.03 0.29 -4.07
CA GLU A 41 20.74 1.30 -3.30
C GLU A 41 20.07 2.66 -3.49
N LEU A 42 19.75 3.35 -2.40
CA LEU A 42 19.03 4.61 -2.41
C LEU A 42 19.70 5.64 -1.48
N PRO A 43 19.68 6.93 -1.83
CA PRO A 43 20.10 7.99 -0.93
C PRO A 43 19.09 8.15 0.22
N VAL A 44 19.61 8.36 1.44
CA VAL A 44 18.80 8.64 2.63
C VAL A 44 18.50 10.14 2.67
N ASP A 45 17.23 10.52 2.79
CA ASP A 45 16.75 11.90 2.80
C ASP A 45 17.25 12.74 1.59
N GLY A 46 17.54 12.07 0.47
CA GLY A 46 18.06 12.68 -0.74
C GLY A 46 19.56 12.97 -0.74
N ASP A 47 20.28 12.63 0.33
CA ASP A 47 21.75 12.80 0.43
C ASP A 47 22.47 11.71 -0.37
N THR A 48 23.06 12.09 -1.50
CA THR A 48 23.79 11.17 -2.40
C THR A 48 25.08 10.61 -1.79
N GLU A 49 25.63 11.23 -0.75
CA GLU A 49 26.82 10.76 -0.04
C GLU A 49 26.45 9.77 1.07
N HIS A 50 25.19 9.79 1.51
CA HIS A 50 24.68 8.87 2.52
C HIS A 50 23.60 7.96 1.90
N LYS A 51 23.99 6.74 1.59
CA LYS A 51 23.13 5.75 0.95
C LYS A 51 22.94 4.51 1.81
N LYS A 52 21.84 3.82 1.60
CA LYS A 52 21.55 2.51 2.17
C LYS A 52 20.94 1.60 1.12
N TRP A 53 21.09 0.31 1.35
CA TRP A 53 20.44 -0.72 0.56
C TRP A 53 19.07 -1.05 1.14
N ALA A 54 18.09 -1.17 0.26
CA ALA A 54 16.77 -1.72 0.57
C ALA A 54 16.66 -3.09 -0.09
N LEU A 55 16.53 -4.13 0.73
CA LEU A 55 16.20 -5.48 0.29
C LEU A 55 14.68 -5.67 0.40
N ILE A 56 14.02 -5.73 -0.73
CA ILE A 56 12.57 -5.92 -0.86
C ILE A 56 12.30 -7.41 -1.00
N VAL A 57 11.37 -7.93 -0.22
CA VAL A 57 11.03 -9.34 -0.21
C VAL A 57 9.52 -9.52 -0.15
N ASN A 58 8.99 -10.26 -1.09
CA ASN A 58 7.58 -10.62 -1.11
C ASN A 58 7.36 -11.88 -0.26
N VAL A 59 6.26 -11.95 0.47
CA VAL A 59 5.96 -13.03 1.40
C VAL A 59 4.56 -13.59 1.16
N ASN A 60 4.46 -14.93 1.18
CA ASN A 60 3.18 -15.61 1.07
C ASN A 60 3.22 -16.98 1.79
N PRO A 61 2.33 -17.23 2.77
CA PRO A 61 1.52 -16.25 3.46
C PRO A 61 2.39 -15.36 4.36
N GLY A 62 1.87 -14.28 4.89
CA GLY A 62 2.64 -13.44 5.81
C GLY A 62 2.07 -12.03 6.00
N CYS A 63 1.12 -11.61 5.16
CA CYS A 63 0.46 -10.33 5.32
C CYS A 63 -0.22 -10.20 6.68
N TYR A 64 -0.15 -9.04 7.30
CA TYR A 64 -0.80 -8.71 8.56
C TYR A 64 -2.34 -8.96 8.51
N PHE A 65 -2.94 -8.81 7.33
CA PHE A 65 -4.37 -9.03 7.07
C PHE A 65 -4.66 -10.37 6.39
N GLY A 66 -3.67 -11.24 6.29
CA GLY A 66 -3.77 -12.54 5.62
C GLY A 66 -3.33 -12.53 4.16
N GLY A 67 -2.76 -13.66 3.72
CA GLY A 67 -2.27 -13.87 2.37
C GLY A 67 -0.92 -13.24 2.09
N SER A 68 -0.76 -12.70 0.89
CA SER A 68 0.49 -12.19 0.36
C SER A 68 0.74 -10.73 0.71
N ALA A 69 2.01 -10.34 0.85
CA ALA A 69 2.45 -8.97 1.11
C ALA A 69 3.90 -8.73 0.67
N THR A 70 4.35 -7.49 0.75
CA THR A 70 5.75 -7.09 0.51
C THR A 70 6.34 -6.46 1.76
N GLN A 71 7.36 -7.10 2.33
CA GLN A 71 8.19 -6.54 3.38
C GLN A 71 9.53 -6.07 2.83
N TYR A 72 10.24 -5.24 3.61
CA TYR A 72 11.57 -4.79 3.23
C TYR A 72 12.52 -4.69 4.43
N PHE A 73 13.81 -4.71 4.14
CA PHE A 73 14.88 -4.55 5.09
C PHE A 73 15.81 -3.43 4.62
N ILE A 74 16.27 -2.60 5.54
CA ILE A 74 17.26 -1.56 5.26
C ILE A 74 18.57 -1.96 5.90
N GLY A 75 19.68 -1.71 5.20
CA GLY A 75 20.99 -2.06 5.68
C GLY A 75 22.12 -1.67 4.73
N ASP A 76 23.26 -2.30 4.95
CA ASP A 76 24.44 -2.16 4.10
C ASP A 76 24.72 -3.47 3.36
N PHE A 77 25.32 -3.38 2.17
CA PHE A 77 25.83 -4.53 1.44
C PHE A 77 27.33 -4.32 1.19
N ASP A 78 28.15 -5.20 1.74
CA ASP A 78 29.61 -5.10 1.68
C ASP A 78 30.22 -5.73 0.43
N GLY A 79 29.38 -6.12 -0.55
CA GLY A 79 29.77 -6.85 -1.74
C GLY A 79 29.66 -8.38 -1.57
N THR A 80 29.47 -8.85 -0.33
CA THR A 80 29.38 -10.27 -0.01
C THR A 80 28.11 -10.62 0.75
N ARG A 81 27.72 -9.78 1.72
CA ARG A 81 26.57 -10.01 2.58
C ARG A 81 25.75 -8.76 2.81
N PHE A 82 24.46 -8.96 3.04
CA PHE A 82 23.56 -7.92 3.49
C PHE A 82 23.54 -7.85 5.03
N ILE A 83 23.79 -6.65 5.57
CA ILE A 83 23.86 -6.37 7.02
C ILE A 83 22.67 -5.49 7.35
N CYS A 84 21.63 -6.06 7.96
CA CYS A 84 20.39 -5.36 8.27
C CYS A 84 20.55 -4.42 9.47
N ASP A 85 20.07 -3.18 9.34
CA ASP A 85 20.07 -2.18 10.42
C ASP A 85 19.00 -2.48 11.48
N SER A 86 17.89 -3.11 11.07
CA SER A 86 16.77 -3.43 11.98
C SER A 86 17.04 -4.70 12.78
N LYS A 87 16.44 -4.76 13.97
CA LYS A 87 16.40 -5.99 14.74
C LYS A 87 15.59 -7.05 14.00
N PRO A 88 15.88 -8.34 14.18
CA PRO A 88 15.18 -9.42 13.49
C PRO A 88 13.65 -9.46 13.70
N ASP A 89 13.18 -9.02 14.87
CA ASP A 89 11.77 -8.98 15.26
C ASP A 89 11.00 -7.75 14.73
N VAL A 90 11.65 -6.92 13.90
CA VAL A 90 11.04 -5.74 13.28
C VAL A 90 10.66 -6.05 11.84
N THR A 91 9.37 -5.97 11.53
CA THR A 91 8.86 -6.07 10.16
C THR A 91 8.48 -4.70 9.64
N LYS A 92 9.02 -4.34 8.48
CA LYS A 92 8.66 -3.11 7.75
C LYS A 92 7.90 -3.51 6.48
N TRP A 93 6.71 -2.95 6.31
CA TRP A 93 5.86 -3.21 5.15
C TRP A 93 5.99 -2.11 4.12
N LEU A 94 6.12 -2.48 2.84
CA LEU A 94 6.12 -1.52 1.74
C LEU A 94 4.71 -0.98 1.46
N ASP A 95 3.70 -1.79 1.72
CA ASP A 95 2.29 -1.44 1.59
C ASP A 95 1.49 -2.02 2.75
N TRP A 96 0.55 -1.26 3.27
CA TRP A 96 -0.31 -1.61 4.40
C TRP A 96 -1.74 -2.00 3.99
N GLY A 97 -2.00 -2.07 2.68
CA GLY A 97 -3.21 -2.67 2.15
C GLY A 97 -3.12 -4.20 2.13
N LYS A 98 -4.14 -4.83 1.62
CA LYS A 98 -4.18 -6.29 1.48
C LYS A 98 -3.77 -6.77 0.09
N ASP A 99 -3.77 -5.89 -0.92
CA ASP A 99 -3.59 -6.26 -2.32
C ASP A 99 -2.31 -5.65 -2.90
N HIS A 100 -1.16 -6.10 -2.39
CA HIS A 100 0.15 -5.65 -2.85
C HIS A 100 1.16 -6.80 -2.75
N TYR A 101 1.68 -7.26 -3.90
CA TYR A 101 2.55 -8.41 -3.95
C TYR A 101 3.45 -8.42 -5.19
N ALA A 102 4.46 -9.30 -5.20
CA ALA A 102 5.36 -9.54 -6.31
C ALA A 102 6.02 -8.25 -6.84
N THR A 103 6.36 -7.35 -5.93
CA THR A 103 6.97 -6.06 -6.23
C THR A 103 8.38 -6.26 -6.75
N VAL A 104 8.64 -5.69 -7.94
CA VAL A 104 9.96 -5.70 -8.58
C VAL A 104 10.26 -4.35 -9.21
N SER A 105 11.54 -3.99 -9.26
CA SER A 105 11.99 -2.73 -9.85
C SER A 105 12.25 -2.86 -11.36
N PHE A 106 12.08 -1.74 -12.06
CA PHE A 106 12.57 -1.60 -13.43
C PHE A 106 14.07 -1.38 -13.44
N SER A 107 14.78 -2.06 -14.33
CA SER A 107 16.20 -1.79 -14.59
C SER A 107 16.39 -0.57 -15.49
N ASN A 108 17.59 0.02 -15.43
CA ASN A 108 18.02 1.12 -16.30
C ASN A 108 17.19 2.42 -16.20
N MET A 109 16.63 2.71 -15.04
CA MET A 109 15.85 3.94 -14.78
C MET A 109 16.71 5.13 -14.33
N GLY A 110 18.03 5.07 -14.56
CA GLY A 110 18.97 6.11 -14.16
C GLY A 110 19.12 6.19 -12.64
N ARG A 111 18.77 7.35 -12.05
CA ARG A 111 18.85 7.55 -10.58
C ARG A 111 17.56 7.19 -9.86
N ARG A 112 16.50 6.92 -10.58
CA ARG A 112 15.19 6.58 -10.01
C ARG A 112 15.08 5.06 -9.82
N VAL A 113 14.47 4.66 -8.73
CA VAL A 113 14.05 3.29 -8.51
C VAL A 113 12.53 3.24 -8.58
N ILE A 114 12.01 2.65 -9.63
CA ILE A 114 10.57 2.54 -9.86
C ILE A 114 10.18 1.09 -9.78
N VAL A 115 9.15 0.79 -8.99
CA VAL A 115 8.60 -0.55 -8.80
C VAL A 115 7.17 -0.63 -9.31
N VAL A 116 6.78 -1.83 -9.76
CA VAL A 116 5.39 -2.16 -10.11
C VAL A 116 4.99 -3.42 -9.35
N PRO A 117 4.05 -3.33 -8.42
CA PRO A 117 3.51 -4.50 -7.71
C PRO A 117 2.31 -5.11 -8.46
N TRP A 118 2.08 -6.39 -8.24
CA TRP A 118 0.80 -7.02 -8.54
C TRP A 118 -0.22 -6.65 -7.48
N MET A 119 -1.33 -6.06 -7.91
CA MET A 119 -2.43 -5.70 -7.02
C MET A 119 -3.44 -6.85 -6.97
N SER A 120 -3.22 -7.77 -6.08
CA SER A 120 -4.13 -8.84 -5.71
C SER A 120 -3.61 -9.56 -4.47
N ASN A 121 -4.33 -10.61 -4.04
CA ASN A 121 -3.94 -11.45 -2.92
C ASN A 121 -4.21 -12.92 -3.23
N TRP A 122 -3.26 -13.80 -2.94
CA TRP A 122 -3.38 -15.24 -3.22
C TRP A 122 -4.57 -15.90 -2.53
N GLN A 123 -5.11 -15.31 -1.46
CA GLN A 123 -6.28 -15.85 -0.78
C GLN A 123 -7.54 -15.88 -1.67
N TYR A 124 -7.67 -14.93 -2.61
CA TYR A 124 -8.90 -14.79 -3.42
C TYR A 124 -8.67 -14.39 -4.89
N CYS A 125 -7.44 -14.30 -5.35
CA CYS A 125 -7.16 -13.81 -6.71
C CYS A 125 -7.88 -14.59 -7.81
N ASN A 126 -8.16 -15.89 -7.59
CA ASN A 126 -8.88 -16.73 -8.53
C ASN A 126 -10.40 -16.51 -8.51
N ASN A 127 -10.92 -15.85 -7.49
CA ASN A 127 -12.34 -15.68 -7.23
C ASN A 127 -12.83 -14.23 -7.41
N VAL A 128 -11.93 -13.29 -7.77
CA VAL A 128 -12.31 -11.89 -7.99
C VAL A 128 -13.40 -11.77 -9.08
N PRO A 129 -14.40 -10.88 -8.91
CA PRO A 129 -15.57 -10.82 -9.78
C PRO A 129 -15.32 -10.12 -11.13
N THR A 130 -14.08 -9.91 -11.52
CA THR A 130 -13.73 -9.29 -12.79
C THR A 130 -13.82 -10.27 -13.95
N LYS A 131 -14.23 -9.78 -15.14
CA LYS A 131 -14.26 -10.49 -16.41
C LYS A 131 -13.92 -9.49 -17.53
N PRO A 132 -13.06 -9.82 -18.49
CA PRO A 132 -12.41 -11.12 -18.75
C PRO A 132 -11.04 -11.30 -18.04
N PHE A 133 -10.56 -10.34 -17.26
CA PHE A 133 -9.24 -10.38 -16.60
C PHE A 133 -9.36 -10.75 -15.12
N ARG A 134 -8.25 -11.23 -14.57
CA ARG A 134 -8.07 -11.43 -13.11
C ARG A 134 -6.70 -10.91 -12.72
N GLY A 135 -6.68 -9.99 -11.75
CA GLY A 135 -5.49 -9.28 -11.31
C GLY A 135 -5.23 -8.01 -12.12
N VAL A 136 -4.66 -7.04 -11.46
CA VAL A 136 -4.24 -5.75 -12.00
C VAL A 136 -2.85 -5.41 -11.45
N ASN A 137 -2.15 -4.49 -12.09
CA ASN A 137 -0.97 -3.89 -11.49
C ASN A 137 -1.40 -2.69 -10.66
N ALA A 138 -0.75 -2.49 -9.51
CA ALA A 138 -0.83 -1.22 -8.79
C ALA A 138 -0.13 -0.11 -9.57
N LEU A 139 -0.35 1.13 -9.18
CA LEU A 139 0.38 2.25 -9.76
C LEU A 139 1.89 2.04 -9.64
N PRO A 140 2.66 2.36 -10.70
CA PRO A 140 4.11 2.43 -10.57
C PRO A 140 4.51 3.42 -9.48
N ARG A 141 5.47 3.04 -8.64
CA ARG A 141 5.91 3.83 -7.48
C ARG A 141 7.39 4.09 -7.54
N GLU A 142 7.76 5.32 -7.27
CA GLU A 142 9.14 5.70 -7.06
C GLU A 142 9.51 5.51 -5.59
N LEU A 143 10.59 4.79 -5.34
CA LEU A 143 11.09 4.50 -4.00
C LEU A 143 12.06 5.58 -3.53
N GLY A 144 12.02 5.88 -2.24
CA GLY A 144 12.96 6.77 -1.57
C GLY A 144 13.22 6.29 -0.14
N LEU A 145 14.33 6.70 0.44
CA LEU A 145 14.62 6.47 1.86
C LEU A 145 14.44 7.76 2.65
N TYR A 146 13.83 7.65 3.82
CA TYR A 146 13.67 8.77 4.73
C TYR A 146 13.94 8.38 6.18
N THR A 147 14.46 9.33 6.94
CA THR A 147 14.71 9.14 8.38
C THR A 147 13.50 9.54 9.19
N GLN A 148 13.11 8.70 10.13
CA GLN A 148 12.04 8.99 11.08
C GLN A 148 12.36 8.39 12.44
N SER A 149 12.46 9.25 13.48
CA SER A 149 12.77 8.85 14.87
C SER A 149 14.05 8.04 15.04
N GLY A 150 15.07 8.35 14.24
CA GLY A 150 16.37 7.67 14.31
C GLY A 150 16.41 6.32 13.60
N ASP A 151 15.36 5.95 12.87
CA ASP A 151 15.32 4.76 11.99
C ASP A 151 15.08 5.19 10.54
N ILE A 152 15.48 4.36 9.59
CA ILE A 152 15.33 4.60 8.15
C ILE A 152 14.19 3.75 7.60
N TYR A 153 13.33 4.38 6.81
CA TYR A 153 12.16 3.78 6.18
C TYR A 153 12.18 3.97 4.68
N LEU A 154 11.48 3.08 3.97
CA LEU A 154 11.25 3.17 2.55
C LEU A 154 9.92 3.88 2.30
N SER A 155 9.93 4.91 1.46
CA SER A 155 8.72 5.51 0.89
C SER A 155 8.46 4.96 -0.49
N ALA A 156 7.18 4.91 -0.88
CA ALA A 156 6.73 4.41 -2.17
C ALA A 156 5.65 5.37 -2.72
N ALA A 157 6.08 6.46 -3.33
CA ALA A 157 5.20 7.48 -3.90
C ALA A 157 4.76 7.09 -5.32
N PRO A 158 3.54 7.42 -5.76
CA PRO A 158 3.16 7.29 -7.17
C PRO A 158 4.15 8.04 -8.05
N VAL A 159 4.53 7.47 -9.18
CA VAL A 159 5.42 8.16 -10.13
C VAL A 159 4.78 9.45 -10.63
N THR A 160 5.58 10.48 -10.83
CA THR A 160 5.07 11.81 -11.24
C THR A 160 4.36 11.79 -12.59
N GLU A 161 4.68 10.82 -13.44
CA GLU A 161 4.06 10.60 -14.76
C GLU A 161 2.55 10.33 -14.68
N VAL A 162 2.04 9.83 -13.54
CA VAL A 162 0.59 9.61 -13.33
C VAL A 162 -0.20 10.92 -13.49
N LYS A 163 0.42 12.07 -13.18
CA LYS A 163 -0.21 13.39 -13.37
C LYS A 163 -0.53 13.69 -14.83
N ASN A 164 0.17 13.06 -15.78
CA ASN A 164 -0.12 13.22 -17.22
C ASN A 164 -1.45 12.56 -17.62
N LEU A 165 -2.02 11.70 -16.77
CA LEU A 165 -3.33 11.08 -17.00
C LEU A 165 -4.48 11.99 -16.59
N ARG A 166 -4.22 13.11 -15.89
CA ARG A 166 -5.24 14.05 -15.46
C ARG A 166 -5.79 14.81 -16.65
N LYS A 167 -7.11 14.74 -16.88
CA LYS A 167 -7.83 15.46 -17.95
C LYS A 167 -8.54 16.71 -17.45
N GLU A 168 -9.15 16.58 -16.30
CA GLU A 168 -9.99 17.62 -15.69
C GLU A 168 -9.67 17.69 -14.21
N THR A 169 -9.61 18.89 -13.68
CA THR A 169 -9.41 19.13 -12.25
C THR A 169 -10.56 19.97 -11.72
N LYS A 170 -11.20 19.49 -10.66
CA LYS A 170 -12.17 20.21 -9.87
C LYS A 170 -11.55 20.59 -8.54
N GLU A 171 -11.40 21.88 -8.29
CA GLU A 171 -10.96 22.37 -6.99
C GLU A 171 -12.17 22.56 -6.07
N ILE A 172 -12.05 22.12 -4.84
CA ILE A 172 -13.05 22.27 -3.80
C ILE A 172 -12.49 23.26 -2.78
N PRO A 173 -13.21 24.37 -2.50
CA PRO A 173 -12.74 25.35 -1.51
C PRO A 173 -12.49 24.72 -0.14
N ALA A 174 -11.56 25.31 0.61
CA ALA A 174 -11.27 24.88 1.99
C ALA A 174 -12.54 24.93 2.86
N PHE A 175 -12.67 23.95 3.77
CA PHE A 175 -13.80 23.83 4.67
C PHE A 175 -13.40 23.19 6.00
N THR A 176 -14.22 23.40 7.02
CA THR A 176 -14.06 22.77 8.34
C THR A 176 -15.14 21.73 8.56
N VAL A 177 -14.76 20.59 9.11
CA VAL A 177 -15.66 19.48 9.44
C VAL A 177 -15.81 19.40 10.97
N ALA A 178 -17.01 19.70 11.44
CA ALA A 178 -17.39 19.56 12.85
C ALA A 178 -18.38 18.39 13.06
N ASN A 179 -19.15 18.11 12.05
CA ASN A 179 -20.09 16.98 11.90
C ASN A 179 -19.88 16.41 10.51
N ASP A 180 -20.96 15.97 9.86
CA ASP A 180 -20.89 15.49 8.49
C ASP A 180 -20.83 16.66 7.50
N TYR A 181 -19.99 16.52 6.46
CA TYR A 181 -19.88 17.45 5.34
C TYR A 181 -19.97 16.67 4.02
N HIS A 182 -21.03 16.90 3.27
CA HIS A 182 -21.35 16.15 2.06
C HIS A 182 -20.86 16.81 0.79
N ILE A 183 -20.31 16.03 -0.11
CA ILE A 183 -20.03 16.38 -1.49
C ILE A 183 -20.87 15.48 -2.38
N GLU A 184 -21.97 16.03 -2.92
CA GLU A 184 -22.99 15.30 -3.67
C GLU A 184 -22.50 14.79 -5.03
N SER A 185 -21.48 15.41 -5.59
CA SER A 185 -20.86 14.96 -6.83
C SER A 185 -19.38 15.31 -6.82
N LEU A 186 -18.54 14.29 -6.87
CA LEU A 186 -17.09 14.46 -7.05
C LEU A 186 -16.80 14.96 -8.46
N LEU A 187 -17.25 14.23 -9.46
CA LEU A 187 -17.13 14.59 -10.87
C LEU A 187 -18.43 14.20 -11.62
N PRO A 188 -19.00 15.08 -12.45
CA PRO A 188 -20.05 14.70 -13.37
C PRO A 188 -19.55 13.55 -14.28
N ASP A 189 -20.45 12.64 -14.63
CA ASP A 189 -20.16 11.50 -15.54
C ASP A 189 -18.88 10.72 -15.18
N ASN A 190 -18.69 10.50 -13.87
CA ASN A 190 -17.57 9.75 -13.35
C ASN A 190 -17.64 8.27 -13.77
N GLU A 191 -16.65 7.82 -14.51
CA GLU A 191 -16.54 6.42 -14.95
C GLU A 191 -15.80 5.51 -13.95
N GLY A 192 -15.45 6.04 -12.75
CA GLY A 192 -14.78 5.31 -11.68
C GLY A 192 -13.26 5.40 -11.67
N ALA A 193 -12.65 6.31 -12.48
CA ALA A 193 -11.21 6.51 -12.50
C ALA A 193 -10.87 7.98 -12.22
N TYR A 194 -10.35 8.26 -11.01
CA TYR A 194 -9.99 9.61 -10.58
C TYR A 194 -8.99 9.59 -9.43
N GLU A 195 -8.38 10.73 -9.19
CA GLU A 195 -7.49 10.98 -8.07
C GLU A 195 -8.09 12.04 -7.15
N LEU A 196 -7.95 11.85 -5.85
CA LEU A 196 -8.23 12.84 -4.82
C LEU A 196 -6.92 13.27 -4.20
N SER A 197 -6.70 14.58 -4.13
CA SER A 197 -5.55 15.16 -3.44
C SER A 197 -6.04 16.07 -2.32
N LEU A 198 -5.67 15.75 -1.07
CA LEU A 198 -6.22 16.37 0.14
C LEU A 198 -5.11 16.80 1.10
N ASP A 199 -5.21 18.04 1.59
CA ASP A 199 -4.45 18.50 2.76
C ASP A 199 -5.40 18.62 3.97
N ILE A 200 -5.19 17.82 4.99
CA ILE A 200 -6.03 17.75 6.19
C ILE A 200 -5.28 18.34 7.38
N MET A 201 -5.89 19.31 8.06
CA MET A 201 -5.41 19.88 9.31
C MET A 201 -6.15 19.24 10.48
N ALA A 202 -5.42 18.47 11.30
CA ALA A 202 -6.00 17.55 12.29
C ALA A 202 -6.51 18.24 13.57
N GLU A 203 -6.49 19.54 13.69
CA GLU A 203 -6.96 20.33 14.83
C GLU A 203 -7.17 19.57 16.15
N LYS A 204 -8.44 19.32 16.55
CA LYS A 204 -8.81 18.65 17.81
C LYS A 204 -9.56 17.33 17.61
N ALA A 205 -9.78 16.90 16.37
CA ALA A 205 -10.50 15.65 16.09
C ALA A 205 -9.75 14.42 16.62
N GLU A 206 -10.50 13.45 17.13
CA GLU A 206 -10.01 12.11 17.44
C GLU A 206 -10.15 11.19 16.22
N ILE A 207 -11.28 11.30 15.50
CA ILE A 207 -11.52 10.61 14.24
C ILE A 207 -11.65 11.67 13.13
N ILE A 208 -10.85 11.52 12.11
CA ILE A 208 -10.88 12.28 10.87
C ILE A 208 -11.21 11.31 9.75
N GLY A 209 -12.41 11.36 9.22
CA GLY A 209 -12.84 10.35 8.26
C GLY A 209 -13.58 10.91 7.07
N PHE A 210 -13.65 10.09 6.02
CA PHE A 210 -14.53 10.28 4.89
C PHE A 210 -14.92 8.94 4.27
N SER A 211 -16.12 8.92 3.71
CA SER A 211 -16.65 7.81 2.93
C SER A 211 -16.70 8.19 1.47
N LEU A 212 -16.22 7.32 0.58
CA LEU A 212 -16.54 7.34 -0.85
C LEU A 212 -17.71 6.40 -1.07
N PHE A 213 -18.79 6.84 -1.71
CA PHE A 213 -19.98 6.04 -1.86
C PHE A 213 -20.77 6.33 -3.14
N ASN A 214 -21.69 5.46 -3.48
CA ASN A 214 -22.59 5.57 -4.64
C ASN A 214 -24.08 5.48 -4.21
N ASP A 215 -24.96 5.61 -5.19
CA ASP A 215 -26.42 5.61 -4.96
C ASP A 215 -26.98 4.26 -4.49
N LYS A 216 -26.21 3.19 -4.65
CA LYS A 216 -26.58 1.85 -4.14
C LYS A 216 -26.22 1.62 -2.68
N GLY A 217 -25.56 2.60 -2.03
CA GLY A 217 -25.09 2.50 -0.66
C GLY A 217 -23.81 1.68 -0.52
N GLU A 218 -23.16 1.33 -1.63
CA GLU A 218 -21.82 0.75 -1.63
C GLU A 218 -20.81 1.84 -1.25
N LYS A 219 -19.88 1.51 -0.36
CA LYS A 219 -18.94 2.52 0.17
C LYS A 219 -17.61 1.95 0.61
N VAL A 220 -16.62 2.81 0.60
CA VAL A 220 -15.33 2.65 1.26
C VAL A 220 -15.20 3.74 2.31
N ASP A 221 -14.89 3.37 3.56
CA ASP A 221 -14.61 4.31 4.63
C ASP A 221 -13.10 4.43 4.83
N ILE A 222 -12.57 5.65 4.78
CA ILE A 222 -11.16 5.96 5.00
C ILE A 222 -11.07 6.95 6.16
N TYR A 223 -10.33 6.59 7.23
CA TYR A 223 -10.28 7.45 8.39
C TYR A 223 -9.00 7.28 9.21
N PHE A 224 -8.58 8.36 9.82
CA PHE A 224 -7.60 8.37 10.89
C PHE A 224 -8.30 8.13 12.23
N ASN A 225 -7.86 7.11 12.94
CA ASN A 225 -8.14 6.92 14.37
C ASN A 225 -6.90 7.38 15.13
N LEU A 226 -6.88 8.65 15.52
CA LEU A 226 -5.70 9.28 16.12
C LEU A 226 -5.39 8.76 17.53
N PRO A 227 -6.38 8.43 18.39
CA PRO A 227 -6.13 7.71 19.65
C PRO A 227 -5.40 6.38 19.46
N GLU A 228 -5.79 5.58 18.45
CA GLU A 228 -5.16 4.31 18.14
C GLU A 228 -3.95 4.45 17.21
N ARG A 229 -3.69 5.65 16.69
CA ARG A 229 -2.62 5.93 15.73
C ARG A 229 -2.70 5.08 14.46
N LYS A 230 -3.88 5.03 13.86
CA LYS A 230 -4.16 4.24 12.66
C LYS A 230 -4.75 5.11 11.55
N LEU A 231 -4.30 4.87 10.32
CA LEU A 231 -5.05 5.18 9.11
C LEU A 231 -5.73 3.89 8.68
N VAL A 232 -7.06 3.92 8.58
CA VAL A 232 -7.88 2.74 8.28
C VAL A 232 -8.56 2.91 6.94
N MET A 233 -8.63 1.83 6.16
CA MET A 233 -9.49 1.70 5.00
C MET A 233 -10.40 0.51 5.19
N ASP A 234 -11.69 0.75 5.33
CA ASP A 234 -12.74 -0.26 5.48
C ASP A 234 -13.46 -0.46 4.15
N ARG A 235 -13.30 -1.66 3.58
CA ARG A 235 -13.96 -2.08 2.33
C ARG A 235 -15.09 -3.09 2.53
N THR A 236 -15.55 -3.30 3.76
CA THR A 236 -16.56 -4.30 4.08
C THR A 236 -17.89 -4.10 3.34
N LYS A 237 -18.12 -2.88 2.84
CA LYS A 237 -19.34 -2.49 2.08
C LYS A 237 -19.00 -1.92 0.70
N SER A 238 -17.86 -2.29 0.13
CA SER A 238 -17.32 -1.66 -1.09
C SER A 238 -17.99 -2.09 -2.40
N GLY A 239 -19.04 -2.90 -2.35
CA GLY A 239 -19.74 -3.44 -3.52
C GLY A 239 -19.82 -4.96 -3.47
N ILE A 240 -19.37 -5.66 -4.50
CA ILE A 240 -19.33 -7.12 -4.50
C ILE A 240 -18.23 -7.59 -3.56
N VAL A 241 -18.61 -8.12 -2.42
CA VAL A 241 -17.68 -8.55 -1.36
C VAL A 241 -17.90 -10.02 -0.96
N ASP A 242 -18.93 -10.67 -1.48
CA ASP A 242 -19.32 -12.03 -1.13
C ASP A 242 -18.69 -13.08 -2.06
N PHE A 243 -17.37 -13.09 -2.08
CA PHE A 243 -16.58 -14.06 -2.84
C PHE A 243 -15.31 -14.43 -2.06
N GLY A 244 -14.64 -15.52 -2.48
CA GLY A 244 -13.37 -15.93 -1.89
C GLY A 244 -13.48 -16.39 -0.44
N LYS A 245 -14.68 -16.65 0.03
CA LYS A 245 -14.91 -17.28 1.34
C LYS A 245 -14.53 -18.75 1.24
N ASN A 246 -13.31 -19.05 1.58
CA ASN A 246 -12.92 -20.42 1.83
C ASN A 246 -13.19 -20.71 3.31
N SER A 247 -13.95 -21.77 3.59
CA SER A 247 -14.16 -22.27 4.95
C SER A 247 -12.89 -22.88 5.57
N VAL A 248 -11.76 -22.70 4.93
CA VAL A 248 -10.45 -23.19 5.41
C VAL A 248 -9.81 -22.11 6.25
N THR A 249 -9.81 -22.33 7.55
CA THR A 249 -9.00 -21.56 8.49
C THR A 249 -7.55 -21.98 8.30
N HIS A 250 -6.71 -21.11 7.78
CA HIS A 250 -5.27 -21.33 7.80
C HIS A 250 -4.72 -20.85 9.13
N GLU A 251 -4.22 -21.75 9.93
CA GLU A 251 -3.46 -21.42 11.11
C GLU A 251 -2.00 -21.17 10.68
N ILE A 252 -1.53 -19.95 10.87
CA ILE A 252 -0.12 -19.59 10.68
C ILE A 252 0.47 -19.30 12.04
N GLU A 253 1.51 -20.05 12.38
CA GLU A 253 2.32 -19.72 13.53
C GLU A 253 3.30 -18.60 13.16
N VAL A 254 3.06 -17.43 13.70
CA VAL A 254 4.05 -16.35 13.67
C VAL A 254 4.98 -16.54 14.84
N HIS A 255 6.16 -17.01 14.58
CA HIS A 255 7.21 -17.15 15.58
C HIS A 255 7.90 -15.78 15.77
N ASP A 256 7.39 -15.00 16.71
CA ASP A 256 8.25 -14.05 17.40
C ASP A 256 9.19 -14.88 18.30
N ARG A 257 10.45 -14.49 18.40
CA ARG A 257 11.57 -15.24 19.04
C ARG A 257 11.27 -15.85 20.42
N ARG A 258 10.17 -15.49 21.04
CA ARG A 258 9.76 -15.92 22.38
C ARG A 258 8.29 -16.31 22.49
N LYS A 259 7.52 -16.17 21.43
CA LYS A 259 6.08 -16.42 21.47
C LYS A 259 5.57 -16.85 20.10
N THR A 260 5.13 -18.07 19.99
CA THR A 260 4.34 -18.53 18.85
C THR A 260 2.95 -17.92 18.97
N THR A 261 2.54 -17.11 18.03
CA THR A 261 1.17 -16.59 17.95
C THR A 261 0.49 -17.26 16.77
N SER A 262 -0.51 -18.09 17.06
CA SER A 262 -1.40 -18.62 16.02
C SER A 262 -2.31 -17.50 15.56
N ILE A 263 -2.23 -17.15 14.27
CA ILE A 263 -3.15 -16.23 13.62
C ILE A 263 -4.10 -17.07 12.77
N ASN A 264 -5.36 -17.07 13.12
CA ASN A 264 -6.41 -17.63 12.26
C ASN A 264 -6.71 -16.62 11.16
N TYR A 265 -6.33 -16.95 9.93
CA TYR A 265 -6.73 -16.16 8.77
C TYR A 265 -8.08 -16.67 8.27
N ILE A 266 -9.06 -15.80 8.32
CA ILE A 266 -10.26 -15.96 7.52
C ILE A 266 -9.89 -15.47 6.13
N ASP A 267 -10.07 -16.30 5.10
CA ASP A 267 -9.93 -15.92 3.70
C ASP A 267 -11.05 -14.94 3.32
N ASP A 268 -11.06 -13.80 3.99
CA ASP A 268 -12.14 -12.84 3.83
C ASP A 268 -11.65 -11.63 3.02
N PHE A 269 -12.34 -11.37 1.92
CA PHE A 269 -12.15 -10.15 1.15
C PHE A 269 -12.70 -8.94 1.91
N ALA A 270 -13.85 -9.08 2.56
CA ALA A 270 -14.60 -8.00 3.22
C ALA A 270 -14.01 -7.66 4.60
N LEU A 271 -12.93 -6.91 4.63
CA LEU A 271 -12.27 -6.49 5.87
C LEU A 271 -11.76 -5.06 5.81
N ALA A 272 -11.37 -4.52 6.96
CA ALA A 272 -10.64 -3.27 7.07
C ALA A 272 -9.13 -3.54 7.15
N THR A 273 -8.35 -2.78 6.38
CA THR A 273 -6.89 -2.70 6.50
C THR A 273 -6.52 -1.43 7.27
N TRP A 274 -5.33 -1.41 7.86
CA TRP A 274 -4.85 -0.22 8.56
C TRP A 274 -3.33 -0.11 8.55
N ALA A 275 -2.85 1.12 8.57
CA ALA A 275 -1.44 1.47 8.69
C ALA A 275 -1.20 2.23 10.01
N PRO A 276 -0.06 2.02 10.69
CA PRO A 276 0.31 2.83 11.83
C PRO A 276 0.65 4.24 11.38
N VAL A 277 0.05 5.26 12.02
CA VAL A 277 0.33 6.66 11.74
C VAL A 277 0.82 7.39 12.98
N ARG A 278 1.61 8.42 12.77
CA ARG A 278 1.95 9.38 13.82
C ARG A 278 0.87 10.43 13.92
N LYS A 279 0.70 10.96 15.12
CA LYS A 279 -0.12 12.15 15.28
C LYS A 279 0.67 13.35 14.77
N GLU A 280 0.16 13.96 13.73
CA GLU A 280 0.71 15.16 13.09
C GLU A 280 -0.38 16.24 13.02
N ASN A 281 0.02 17.49 12.83
CA ASN A 281 -0.94 18.59 12.68
C ASN A 281 -1.52 18.62 11.26
N LYS A 282 -0.77 18.09 10.30
CA LYS A 282 -1.15 18.07 8.88
C LYS A 282 -0.90 16.71 8.27
N TYR A 283 -1.85 16.24 7.47
CA TYR A 283 -1.75 15.02 6.66
C TYR A 283 -2.00 15.37 5.20
N ARG A 284 -1.11 14.93 4.31
CA ARG A 284 -1.31 14.98 2.87
C ARG A 284 -1.73 13.60 2.39
N LEU A 285 -2.88 13.50 1.75
CA LEU A 285 -3.39 12.29 1.13
C LEU A 285 -3.48 12.47 -0.38
N ASP A 286 -2.93 11.52 -1.13
CA ASP A 286 -3.21 11.30 -2.53
C ASP A 286 -3.87 9.92 -2.66
N ILE A 287 -5.09 9.88 -3.20
CA ILE A 287 -5.92 8.68 -3.27
C ILE A 287 -6.32 8.46 -4.72
N PHE A 288 -5.99 7.30 -5.23
CA PHE A 288 -6.32 6.89 -6.57
C PHE A 288 -7.44 5.88 -6.53
N VAL A 289 -8.54 6.21 -7.16
CA VAL A 289 -9.70 5.35 -7.32
C VAL A 289 -9.77 4.90 -8.76
N ASP A 290 -9.87 3.59 -8.97
CA ASP A 290 -10.15 3.00 -10.27
C ASP A 290 -11.36 2.06 -10.13
N LYS A 291 -11.83 1.51 -11.24
CA LYS A 291 -13.02 0.64 -11.30
C LYS A 291 -13.00 -0.52 -10.33
N CYS A 292 -11.83 -1.01 -9.98
CA CYS A 292 -11.68 -2.16 -9.08
C CYS A 292 -10.62 -1.97 -7.99
N SER A 293 -10.16 -0.75 -7.73
CA SER A 293 -9.13 -0.50 -6.73
C SER A 293 -9.20 0.87 -6.08
N VAL A 294 -8.65 0.94 -4.87
CA VAL A 294 -8.35 2.19 -4.17
C VAL A 294 -6.93 2.10 -3.62
N GLU A 295 -6.08 3.02 -4.05
CA GLU A 295 -4.72 3.17 -3.53
C GLU A 295 -4.60 4.48 -2.76
N ILE A 296 -4.08 4.41 -1.54
CA ILE A 296 -3.91 5.56 -0.63
C ILE A 296 -2.43 5.79 -0.40
N PHE A 297 -1.99 7.02 -0.59
CA PHE A 297 -0.63 7.45 -0.31
C PHE A 297 -0.67 8.62 0.69
N LEU A 298 -0.07 8.40 1.85
CA LEU A 298 0.04 9.40 2.90
C LEU A 298 1.43 10.01 2.89
N ASN A 299 1.48 11.35 2.95
CA ASN A 299 2.71 12.13 3.09
C ASN A 299 3.80 11.67 2.08
N GLU A 300 3.48 11.77 0.78
CA GLU A 300 4.37 11.42 -0.33
C GLU A 300 4.82 9.93 -0.31
N GLY A 301 3.89 9.04 0.02
CA GLY A 301 4.15 7.61 0.01
C GLY A 301 4.96 7.08 1.20
N LYS A 302 5.10 7.85 2.30
CA LYS A 302 5.64 7.33 3.57
C LYS A 302 4.79 6.20 4.12
N ILE A 303 3.50 6.22 3.80
CA ILE A 303 2.58 5.10 3.95
C ILE A 303 1.83 4.92 2.64
N ALA A 304 1.75 3.70 2.17
CA ALA A 304 0.95 3.29 1.03
C ALA A 304 0.00 2.16 1.43
N MET A 305 -1.22 2.16 0.86
CA MET A 305 -2.22 1.13 1.09
C MET A 305 -2.93 0.82 -0.23
N SER A 306 -2.78 -0.41 -0.72
CA SER A 306 -3.44 -0.90 -1.94
C SER A 306 -4.54 -1.88 -1.59
N ASN A 307 -5.76 -1.61 -2.04
CA ASN A 307 -6.88 -2.49 -1.81
C ASN A 307 -7.76 -2.60 -3.06
N LEU A 308 -8.10 -3.82 -3.44
CA LEU A 308 -9.15 -4.08 -4.42
C LEU A 308 -10.52 -3.73 -3.83
N VAL A 309 -11.39 -3.22 -4.69
CA VAL A 309 -12.80 -2.95 -4.43
C VAL A 309 -13.60 -3.32 -5.67
N PHE A 310 -14.87 -3.68 -5.54
CA PHE A 310 -15.69 -4.06 -6.69
C PHE A 310 -17.07 -3.42 -6.62
N PRO A 311 -17.15 -2.08 -6.71
CA PRO A 311 -18.43 -1.39 -6.74
C PRO A 311 -19.19 -1.74 -8.02
N THR A 312 -20.53 -1.83 -7.92
CA THR A 312 -21.39 -2.05 -9.09
C THR A 312 -21.69 -0.77 -9.86
N GLU A 313 -21.45 0.37 -9.23
CA GLU A 313 -21.46 1.72 -9.81
C GLU A 313 -20.30 2.53 -9.25
N PRO A 314 -19.78 3.52 -10.00
CA PRO A 314 -18.69 4.37 -9.52
C PRO A 314 -19.03 5.08 -8.20
N TYR A 315 -18.06 5.21 -7.31
CA TYR A 315 -18.18 6.09 -6.14
C TYR A 315 -18.10 7.55 -6.63
N ASN A 316 -19.23 8.24 -6.65
CA ASN A 316 -19.32 9.62 -7.16
C ASN A 316 -19.67 10.65 -6.08
N ARG A 317 -19.88 10.18 -4.85
CA ARG A 317 -20.19 11.01 -3.69
C ARG A 317 -19.16 10.81 -2.59
N MET A 318 -19.04 11.83 -1.75
CA MET A 318 -18.14 11.79 -0.61
C MET A 318 -18.81 12.45 0.61
N CYS A 319 -18.60 11.88 1.78
CA CYS A 319 -19.03 12.45 3.04
C CYS A 319 -17.86 12.46 4.01
N PHE A 320 -17.43 13.64 4.44
CA PHE A 320 -16.50 13.79 5.54
C PHE A 320 -17.24 13.74 6.87
N TYR A 321 -16.58 13.19 7.89
CA TYR A 321 -17.12 13.13 9.25
C TYR A 321 -16.03 13.28 10.29
N SER A 322 -16.39 13.86 11.45
CA SER A 322 -15.49 14.05 12.58
C SER A 322 -16.07 13.50 13.86
N LYS A 323 -15.20 13.00 14.76
CA LYS A 323 -15.56 12.66 16.14
C LYS A 323 -14.50 13.19 17.09
N GLY A 324 -14.95 13.63 18.27
CA GLY A 324 -14.06 14.11 19.32
C GLY A 324 -13.47 15.50 19.08
N GLY A 325 -13.96 16.24 18.10
CA GLY A 325 -13.50 17.59 17.76
C GLY A 325 -13.68 17.93 16.29
N THR A 326 -12.96 18.93 15.81
CA THR A 326 -13.01 19.42 14.42
C THR A 326 -11.70 19.14 13.70
N PHE A 327 -11.77 19.13 12.37
CA PHE A 327 -10.61 19.21 11.48
C PHE A 327 -10.94 20.09 10.27
N ALA A 328 -9.91 20.59 9.60
CA ALA A 328 -10.07 21.36 8.38
C ALA A 328 -9.48 20.60 7.18
N VAL A 329 -10.06 20.84 6.01
CA VAL A 329 -9.51 20.45 4.72
C VAL A 329 -9.07 21.75 4.04
N ASP A 330 -7.75 22.00 4.01
CA ASP A 330 -7.18 23.27 3.49
C ASP A 330 -7.10 23.27 1.97
N SER A 331 -6.85 22.11 1.38
CA SER A 331 -6.76 21.91 -0.07
C SER A 331 -7.44 20.62 -0.44
N PHE A 332 -8.30 20.66 -1.44
CA PHE A 332 -8.93 19.49 -1.99
C PHE A 332 -9.13 19.61 -3.50
N SER A 333 -8.48 18.73 -4.25
CA SER A 333 -8.61 18.63 -5.71
C SER A 333 -9.09 17.23 -6.09
N VAL A 334 -9.98 17.19 -7.08
CA VAL A 334 -10.43 15.94 -7.72
C VAL A 334 -9.97 15.97 -9.17
N HIS A 335 -9.18 14.97 -9.57
CA HIS A 335 -8.66 14.89 -10.94
C HIS A 335 -9.28 13.68 -11.65
N ARG A 336 -10.01 13.92 -12.74
CA ARG A 336 -10.49 12.88 -13.64
C ARG A 336 -9.34 12.32 -14.44
N PHE A 337 -9.25 11.00 -14.56
CA PHE A 337 -8.28 10.36 -15.43
C PHE A 337 -8.82 10.13 -16.84
N CYS A 338 -7.92 10.17 -17.81
CA CYS A 338 -8.15 9.61 -19.13
C CYS A 338 -8.11 8.09 -19.05
N LEU A 339 -9.25 7.44 -19.16
CA LEU A 339 -9.25 6.04 -19.50
C LEU A 339 -8.77 5.91 -20.95
N LEU A 340 -7.56 5.43 -21.15
CA LEU A 340 -7.08 5.03 -22.47
C LEU A 340 -7.83 3.74 -22.82
N TYR A 341 -9.01 3.89 -23.44
CA TYR A 341 -9.61 2.79 -24.15
C TYR A 341 -8.74 2.50 -25.37
N THR A 342 -7.86 1.52 -25.28
CA THR A 342 -7.50 0.77 -26.47
C THR A 342 -8.71 -0.09 -26.76
N SER A 343 -9.52 0.32 -27.74
CA SER A 343 -10.50 -0.60 -28.32
C SER A 343 -9.76 -1.85 -28.75
N PRO A 344 -10.23 -3.05 -28.41
CA PRO A 344 -9.66 -4.25 -28.99
C PRO A 344 -9.83 -4.13 -30.50
N SER A 345 -8.70 -4.04 -31.21
CA SER A 345 -8.64 -4.18 -32.66
C SER A 345 -8.94 -5.60 -33.06
#